data_4b9d4e263b760aec4eb0a72fdeea1e9a
#
_entry.id   4b9d4e263b760aec4eb0a72fdeea1e9a
#
_cell.length_a   1.000
_cell.length_b   1.000
_cell.length_c   1.000
_cell.angle_alpha   90.00
_cell.angle_beta   90.00
_cell.angle_gamma   90.00
#
_symmetry.space_group_name_H-M   'P 1'
#
loop_
_entity.id
_entity.type
_entity.pdbx_description
1 polymer ?
#
loop_
_entity_poly.entity_id
_entity_poly.type
_entity_poly.pdbx_seq_one_letter_code
_entity_poly.pdbx_strand_id
1 'polypeptide(L)'
;MLLPTDLTEIPIIDVRGDGPVRHATEAGARARALRDECVSWLPRGAAGMLPMMDLVTRRWLLRSPSPYAAELKAIAGQLELPGIWFLNGCYQWGCTARACEQTGAPWLVRTLDWPFPGLGRRVEVAWMRGAAGEFYNVTWPGYVGVLTASAPGRFAASINQAPASS
;
A
#
# COMPACT_ATOMS: atom_id res chain seq x y z
N MET A 1 16.97 -24.59 12.24
CA MET A 1 16.68 -23.38 11.45
C MET A 1 16.64 -22.23 12.46
N LEU A 2 17.69 -21.42 12.49
CA LEU A 2 17.75 -20.25 13.37
C LEU A 2 16.75 -19.23 12.82
N LEU A 3 15.80 -18.77 13.64
CA LEU A 3 14.96 -17.64 13.30
C LEU A 3 15.85 -16.41 13.17
N PRO A 4 15.61 -15.53 12.18
CA PRO A 4 16.34 -14.29 12.09
C PRO A 4 16.17 -13.51 13.39
N THR A 5 17.26 -13.12 14.02
CA THR A 5 17.26 -12.35 15.27
C THR A 5 16.79 -10.89 15.08
N ASP A 6 16.45 -10.51 13.86
CA ASP A 6 16.07 -9.15 13.45
C ASP A 6 14.64 -9.13 12.84
N LEU A 7 13.68 -9.65 13.60
CA LEU A 7 12.26 -9.52 13.24
C LEU A 7 11.77 -8.13 13.65
N THR A 8 11.35 -7.35 12.67
CA THR A 8 10.66 -6.08 12.91
C THR A 8 9.19 -6.34 13.19
N GLU A 9 8.67 -5.80 14.27
CA GLU A 9 7.24 -5.84 14.55
C GLU A 9 6.46 -5.04 13.49
N ILE A 10 5.40 -5.65 12.94
CA ILE A 10 4.50 -4.97 12.01
C ILE A 10 3.44 -4.24 12.84
N PRO A 11 3.37 -2.90 12.80
CA PRO A 11 2.42 -2.15 13.60
C PRO A 11 0.99 -2.38 13.09
N ILE A 12 0.04 -2.53 14.03
CA ILE A 12 -1.40 -2.54 13.77
C ILE A 12 -1.96 -1.19 14.23
N ILE A 13 -2.59 -0.46 13.32
CA ILE A 13 -3.08 0.90 13.55
C ILE A 13 -4.60 0.91 13.41
N ASP A 14 -5.30 1.31 14.46
CA ASP A 14 -6.76 1.42 14.46
C ASP A 14 -7.19 2.74 13.80
N VAL A 15 -7.75 2.62 12.60
CA VAL A 15 -8.27 3.76 11.82
C VAL A 15 -9.73 3.55 11.42
N ARG A 16 -10.49 2.78 12.21
CA ARG A 16 -11.89 2.45 11.92
C ARG A 16 -12.83 3.65 11.86
N GLY A 17 -12.51 4.72 12.57
CA GLY A 17 -13.32 5.95 12.58
C GLY A 17 -13.14 6.81 11.34
N ASP A 18 -11.89 7.03 10.93
CA ASP A 18 -11.51 8.08 9.97
C ASP A 18 -10.81 7.51 8.72
N GLY A 19 -10.59 6.20 8.68
CA GLY A 19 -10.09 5.50 7.51
C GLY A 19 -8.66 5.85 7.07
N PRO A 20 -8.36 5.75 5.76
CA PRO A 20 -7.01 5.86 5.23
C PRO A 20 -6.37 7.24 5.39
N VAL A 21 -7.16 8.31 5.43
CA VAL A 21 -6.66 9.68 5.62
C VAL A 21 -6.07 9.83 7.01
N ARG A 22 -6.74 9.31 8.04
CA ARG A 22 -6.21 9.28 9.40
C ARG A 22 -4.95 8.44 9.50
N HIS A 23 -4.97 7.24 8.89
CA HIS A 23 -3.78 6.39 8.81
C HIS A 23 -2.58 7.16 8.24
N ALA A 24 -2.77 7.85 7.11
CA ALA A 24 -1.71 8.64 6.49
C ALA A 24 -1.22 9.78 7.41
N THR A 25 -2.13 10.44 8.13
CA THR A 25 -1.78 11.53 9.06
C THR A 25 -0.95 11.01 10.24
N GLU A 26 -1.39 9.95 10.89
CA GLU A 26 -0.69 9.34 12.03
C GLU A 26 0.63 8.69 11.61
N ALA A 27 0.71 8.17 10.39
CA ALA A 27 1.88 7.55 9.83
C ALA A 27 2.80 8.51 9.04
N GLY A 28 2.58 9.82 9.11
CA GLY A 28 3.23 10.82 8.25
C GLY A 28 4.76 10.73 8.20
N ALA A 29 5.42 10.55 9.35
CA ALA A 29 6.87 10.35 9.39
C ALA A 29 7.31 9.05 8.69
N ARG A 30 6.53 7.95 8.86
CA ARG A 30 6.80 6.66 8.22
C ARG A 30 6.51 6.71 6.71
N ALA A 31 5.46 7.44 6.30
CA ALA A 31 5.16 7.67 4.89
C ALA A 31 6.28 8.46 4.19
N ARG A 32 6.84 9.45 4.88
CA ARG A 32 8.02 10.18 4.38
C ARG A 32 9.23 9.27 4.22
N ALA A 33 9.55 8.48 5.25
CA ALA A 33 10.67 7.54 5.20
C ALA A 33 10.50 6.49 4.08
N LEU A 34 9.30 5.97 3.88
CA LEU A 34 8.97 5.07 2.77
C LEU A 34 9.19 5.75 1.42
N ARG A 35 8.66 6.97 1.22
CA ARG A 35 8.84 7.74 0.00
C ARG A 35 10.33 7.99 -0.28
N ASP A 36 11.09 8.39 0.73
CA ASP A 36 12.52 8.66 0.57
C ASP A 36 13.30 7.40 0.19
N GLU A 37 12.94 6.26 0.74
CA GLU A 37 13.52 4.97 0.37
C GLU A 37 13.19 4.60 -1.08
N CYS A 38 11.94 4.71 -1.52
CA CYS A 38 11.56 4.49 -2.92
C CYS A 38 12.31 5.44 -3.88
N VAL A 39 12.43 6.71 -3.51
CA VAL A 39 13.12 7.72 -4.32
C VAL A 39 14.62 7.46 -4.42
N SER A 40 15.23 6.89 -3.37
CA SER A 40 16.66 6.55 -3.37
C SER A 40 17.06 5.53 -4.44
N TRP A 41 16.11 4.74 -4.94
CA TRP A 41 16.29 3.76 -6.01
C TRP A 41 16.13 4.36 -7.41
N LEU A 42 15.62 5.58 -7.51
CA LEU A 42 15.51 6.25 -8.80
C LEU A 42 16.91 6.70 -9.29
N PRO A 43 17.10 6.82 -10.61
CA PRO A 43 18.32 7.39 -11.17
C PRO A 43 18.63 8.78 -10.57
N ARG A 44 19.92 9.10 -10.45
CA ARG A 44 20.34 10.42 -9.95
C ARG A 44 19.67 11.54 -10.75
N GLY A 45 19.08 12.50 -10.05
CA GLY A 45 18.35 13.62 -10.64
C GLY A 45 16.84 13.37 -10.85
N ALA A 46 16.37 12.11 -10.86
CA ALA A 46 14.95 11.81 -11.05
C ALA A 46 14.08 12.30 -9.89
N ALA A 47 14.63 12.45 -8.70
CA ALA A 47 13.92 13.03 -7.55
C ALA A 47 13.39 14.46 -7.85
N GLY A 48 14.12 15.26 -8.61
CA GLY A 48 13.68 16.59 -9.04
C GLY A 48 12.49 16.57 -10.01
N MET A 49 12.19 15.43 -10.62
CA MET A 49 11.05 15.27 -11.54
C MET A 49 9.76 14.86 -10.82
N LEU A 50 9.82 14.48 -9.54
CA LEU A 50 8.65 14.01 -8.78
C LEU A 50 7.45 14.97 -8.83
N PRO A 51 7.60 16.30 -8.69
CA PRO A 51 6.45 17.21 -8.79
C PRO A 51 5.75 17.15 -10.16
N MET A 52 6.52 16.97 -11.24
CA MET A 52 5.98 16.83 -12.59
C MET A 52 5.28 15.47 -12.75
N MET A 53 5.88 14.40 -12.23
CA MET A 53 5.28 13.06 -12.26
C MET A 53 3.98 13.03 -11.45
N ASP A 54 3.96 13.67 -10.29
CA ASP A 54 2.74 13.84 -9.49
C ASP A 54 1.65 14.58 -10.26
N LEU A 55 2.00 15.65 -10.97
CA LEU A 55 1.04 16.41 -11.77
C LEU A 55 0.41 15.56 -12.87
N VAL A 56 1.21 14.78 -13.57
CA VAL A 56 0.74 13.86 -14.64
C VAL A 56 -0.16 12.78 -14.06
N THR A 57 0.29 12.10 -13.01
CA THR A 57 -0.47 11.03 -12.35
C THR A 57 -1.77 11.56 -11.76
N ARG A 58 -1.73 12.71 -11.08
CA ARG A 58 -2.93 13.38 -10.55
C ARG A 58 -3.94 13.68 -11.65
N ARG A 59 -3.50 14.26 -12.78
CA ARG A 59 -4.40 14.55 -13.91
C ARG A 59 -5.03 13.30 -14.48
N TRP A 60 -4.24 12.23 -14.61
CA TRP A 60 -4.72 10.94 -15.10
C TRP A 60 -5.77 10.33 -14.14
N LEU A 61 -5.47 10.24 -12.85
CA LEU A 61 -6.37 9.69 -11.85
C LEU A 61 -7.67 10.50 -11.70
N LEU A 62 -7.61 11.84 -11.74
CA LEU A 62 -8.79 12.69 -11.63
C LEU A 62 -9.69 12.67 -12.89
N ARG A 63 -9.17 12.22 -14.03
CA ARG A 63 -9.94 11.99 -15.26
C ARG A 63 -10.52 10.59 -15.35
N SER A 64 -9.99 9.65 -14.59
CA SER A 64 -10.45 8.28 -14.53
C SER A 64 -11.58 8.16 -13.50
N PRO A 65 -12.56 7.27 -13.69
CA PRO A 65 -13.61 7.00 -12.71
C PRO A 65 -13.06 6.17 -11.53
N SER A 66 -11.96 6.62 -10.94
CA SER A 66 -11.31 5.93 -9.83
C SER A 66 -12.02 6.28 -8.51
N PRO A 67 -12.51 5.30 -7.75
CA PRO A 67 -13.10 5.55 -6.43
C PRO A 67 -12.09 6.08 -5.42
N TYR A 68 -10.79 5.90 -5.68
CA TYR A 68 -9.70 6.29 -4.79
C TYR A 68 -9.16 7.71 -5.03
N ALA A 69 -9.61 8.39 -6.08
CA ALA A 69 -9.05 9.71 -6.43
C ALA A 69 -9.27 10.78 -5.34
N ALA A 70 -10.44 10.78 -4.70
CA ALA A 70 -10.76 11.69 -3.60
C ALA A 70 -9.93 11.40 -2.34
N GLU A 71 -9.79 10.12 -2.00
CA GLU A 71 -9.01 9.64 -0.86
C GLU A 71 -7.52 9.99 -1.05
N LEU A 72 -6.95 9.70 -2.21
CA LEU A 72 -5.56 10.04 -2.51
C LEU A 72 -5.33 11.56 -2.50
N LYS A 73 -6.30 12.34 -2.98
CA LYS A 73 -6.22 13.82 -2.88
C LYS A 73 -6.14 14.29 -1.45
N ALA A 74 -6.94 13.73 -0.55
CA ALA A 74 -6.92 14.04 0.86
C ALA A 74 -5.59 13.62 1.53
N ILE A 75 -5.11 12.40 1.27
CA ILE A 75 -3.83 11.91 1.77
C ILE A 75 -2.66 12.78 1.29
N ALA A 76 -2.62 13.10 0.00
CA ALA A 76 -1.58 13.95 -0.57
C ALA A 76 -1.58 15.36 0.02
N GLY A 77 -2.77 15.91 0.33
CA GLY A 77 -2.91 17.19 1.01
C GLY A 77 -2.44 17.17 2.47
N GLN A 78 -2.59 16.05 3.16
CA GLN A 78 -2.12 15.89 4.53
C GLN A 78 -0.60 15.69 4.62
N LEU A 79 -0.06 14.92 3.70
CA LEU A 79 1.36 14.56 3.72
C LEU A 79 2.26 15.64 3.11
N GLU A 80 1.75 16.39 2.14
CA GLU A 80 2.47 17.44 1.39
C GLU A 80 3.85 16.95 0.87
N LEU A 81 3.92 15.71 0.43
CA LEU A 81 5.14 15.04 -0.03
C LEU A 81 5.17 14.92 -1.56
N PRO A 82 6.15 15.50 -2.24
CA PRO A 82 6.36 15.21 -3.67
C PRO A 82 6.59 13.71 -3.89
N GLY A 83 5.92 13.13 -4.89
CA GLY A 83 5.98 11.71 -5.23
C GLY A 83 4.80 10.88 -4.72
N ILE A 84 3.92 11.42 -3.87
CA ILE A 84 2.77 10.67 -3.31
C ILE A 84 1.80 10.24 -4.41
N TRP A 85 1.47 11.12 -5.35
CA TRP A 85 0.59 10.76 -6.47
C TRP A 85 1.24 9.73 -7.39
N PHE A 86 2.51 9.94 -7.72
CA PHE A 86 3.26 9.05 -8.60
C PHE A 86 3.41 7.65 -8.00
N LEU A 87 3.82 7.53 -6.74
CA LEU A 87 4.00 6.24 -6.07
C LEU A 87 2.68 5.47 -5.93
N ASN A 88 1.57 6.16 -5.69
CA ASN A 88 0.24 5.54 -5.67
C ASN A 88 -0.29 5.19 -7.06
N GLY A 89 0.21 5.81 -8.12
CA GLY A 89 -0.12 5.50 -9.52
C GLY A 89 0.82 4.51 -10.18
N CYS A 90 1.90 4.11 -9.50
CA CYS A 90 2.92 3.22 -10.04
C CYS A 90 2.57 1.76 -9.75
N TYR A 91 1.99 1.06 -10.72
CA TYR A 91 1.56 -0.34 -10.61
C TYR A 91 2.57 -1.30 -11.27
N GLN A 92 3.84 -1.22 -10.88
CA GLN A 92 4.90 -2.11 -11.39
C GLN A 92 5.26 -3.17 -10.34
N TRP A 93 4.37 -4.11 -10.11
CA TRP A 93 4.58 -5.18 -9.14
C TRP A 93 4.11 -6.53 -9.69
N GLY A 94 4.81 -7.58 -9.27
CA GLY A 94 4.41 -8.96 -9.48
C GLY A 94 3.72 -9.51 -8.25
N CYS A 95 2.94 -10.56 -8.41
CA CYS A 95 2.27 -11.22 -7.31
C CYS A 95 2.16 -12.71 -7.55
N THR A 96 2.28 -13.47 -6.47
CA THR A 96 1.87 -14.87 -6.44
C THR A 96 0.87 -15.06 -5.32
N ALA A 97 -0.24 -15.73 -5.60
CA ALA A 97 -1.23 -16.06 -4.58
C ALA A 97 -1.69 -17.52 -4.73
N ARG A 98 -1.96 -18.14 -3.61
CA ARG A 98 -2.54 -19.48 -3.52
C ARG A 98 -3.61 -19.52 -2.44
N ALA A 99 -4.80 -19.95 -2.81
CA ALA A 99 -5.82 -20.36 -1.85
C ALA A 99 -5.74 -21.88 -1.67
N CYS A 100 -5.75 -22.35 -0.43
CA CYS A 100 -5.73 -23.77 -0.10
C CYS A 100 -6.49 -24.02 1.20
N GLU A 101 -6.84 -25.25 1.44
CA GLU A 101 -7.37 -25.71 2.71
C GLU A 101 -6.25 -26.42 3.48
N GLN A 102 -6.09 -26.09 4.74
CA GLN A 102 -5.15 -26.76 5.62
C GLN A 102 -5.81 -26.94 7.00
N THR A 103 -5.79 -28.17 7.52
CA THR A 103 -6.38 -28.50 8.82
C THR A 103 -7.86 -28.13 8.97
N GLY A 104 -8.65 -28.23 7.88
CA GLY A 104 -10.07 -27.87 7.87
C GLY A 104 -10.37 -26.37 7.83
N ALA A 105 -9.36 -25.54 7.60
CA ALA A 105 -9.52 -24.08 7.47
C ALA A 105 -9.02 -23.58 6.11
N PRO A 106 -9.70 -22.58 5.50
CA PRO A 106 -9.21 -21.94 4.29
C PRO A 106 -8.03 -21.02 4.57
N TRP A 107 -7.01 -21.10 3.74
CA TRP A 107 -5.80 -20.26 3.81
C TRP A 107 -5.62 -19.50 2.51
N LEU A 108 -5.26 -18.23 2.63
CA LEU A 108 -4.77 -17.41 1.53
C LEU A 108 -3.31 -17.04 1.81
N VAL A 109 -2.42 -17.53 0.96
CA VAL A 109 -0.99 -17.19 1.01
C VAL A 109 -0.66 -16.36 -0.22
N ARG A 110 0.05 -15.24 -0.04
CA ARG A 110 0.45 -14.40 -1.17
C ARG A 110 1.83 -13.79 -0.96
N THR A 111 2.54 -13.54 -2.07
CA THR A 111 3.68 -12.61 -2.13
C THR A 111 3.30 -11.37 -2.93
N LEU A 112 3.88 -10.25 -2.59
CA LEU A 112 3.80 -9.01 -3.35
C LEU A 112 5.24 -8.60 -3.68
N ASP A 113 5.59 -8.74 -4.95
CA ASP A 113 6.95 -8.54 -5.43
C ASP A 113 7.05 -7.14 -6.04
N TRP A 114 7.56 -6.19 -5.28
CA TRP A 114 7.79 -4.83 -5.72
C TRP A 114 9.29 -4.62 -5.98
N PRO A 115 9.68 -3.87 -7.04
CA PRO A 115 11.10 -3.73 -7.41
C PRO A 115 11.94 -2.92 -6.43
N PHE A 116 11.37 -2.37 -5.37
CA PHE A 116 12.11 -1.59 -4.37
C PHE A 116 12.48 -2.47 -3.18
N PRO A 117 13.78 -2.81 -2.98
CA PRO A 117 14.23 -3.54 -1.82
C PRO A 117 13.90 -2.81 -0.51
N GLY A 118 13.56 -3.57 0.51
CA GLY A 118 13.28 -3.02 1.84
C GLY A 118 11.83 -2.66 2.11
N LEU A 119 10.95 -2.60 1.10
CA LEU A 119 9.53 -2.26 1.30
C LEU A 119 8.80 -3.17 2.29
N GLY A 120 9.18 -4.44 2.38
CA GLY A 120 8.62 -5.37 3.36
C GLY A 120 8.80 -4.91 4.81
N ARG A 121 9.85 -4.14 5.11
CA ARG A 121 10.10 -3.58 6.45
C ARG A 121 9.21 -2.38 6.78
N ARG A 122 8.51 -1.85 5.80
CA ARG A 122 7.63 -0.68 5.91
C ARG A 122 6.16 -1.04 5.89
N VAL A 123 5.84 -2.33 5.84
CA VAL A 123 4.47 -2.83 5.87
C VAL A 123 3.83 -2.49 7.21
N GLU A 124 2.57 -2.09 7.17
CA GLU A 124 1.72 -1.82 8.31
C GLU A 124 0.37 -2.54 8.12
N VAL A 125 -0.34 -2.75 9.20
CA VAL A 125 -1.71 -3.27 9.18
C VAL A 125 -2.65 -2.16 9.63
N ALA A 126 -3.49 -1.66 8.74
CA ALA A 126 -4.54 -0.72 9.07
C ALA A 126 -5.82 -1.50 9.44
N TRP A 127 -6.30 -1.35 10.67
CA TRP A 127 -7.60 -1.87 11.08
C TRP A 127 -8.68 -0.88 10.65
N MET A 128 -9.47 -1.27 9.67
CA MET A 128 -10.40 -0.41 8.97
C MET A 128 -11.84 -0.85 9.15
N ARG A 129 -12.79 0.05 8.87
CA ARG A 129 -14.21 -0.24 8.76
C ARG A 129 -14.74 0.31 7.43
N GLY A 130 -15.40 -0.53 6.67
CA GLY A 130 -16.05 -0.18 5.41
C GLY A 130 -17.47 -0.74 5.33
N ALA A 131 -18.08 -0.68 4.16
CA ALA A 131 -19.42 -1.23 3.91
C ALA A 131 -19.51 -2.73 4.22
N ALA A 132 -18.41 -3.48 4.04
CA ALA A 132 -18.30 -4.90 4.37
C ALA A 132 -18.03 -5.17 5.85
N GLY A 133 -18.07 -4.17 6.74
CA GLY A 133 -17.71 -4.26 8.15
C GLY A 133 -16.23 -4.04 8.42
N GLU A 134 -15.74 -4.55 9.54
CA GLU A 134 -14.33 -4.37 9.94
C GLU A 134 -13.43 -5.39 9.25
N PHE A 135 -12.22 -4.94 8.90
CA PHE A 135 -11.18 -5.75 8.27
C PHE A 135 -9.79 -5.16 8.53
N TYR A 136 -8.79 -6.01 8.40
CA TYR A 136 -7.38 -5.63 8.43
C TYR A 136 -6.87 -5.47 7.01
N ASN A 137 -6.29 -4.31 6.69
CA ASN A 137 -5.64 -4.02 5.42
C ASN A 137 -4.12 -4.06 5.62
N VAL A 138 -3.45 -5.01 4.99
CA VAL A 138 -1.98 -5.06 4.95
C VAL A 138 -1.53 -4.09 3.86
N THR A 139 -0.90 -3.01 4.27
CA THR A 139 -0.65 -1.83 3.44
C THR A 139 0.69 -1.15 3.78
N TRP A 140 0.90 0.01 3.23
CA TRP A 140 1.99 0.92 3.53
C TRP A 140 1.47 2.29 3.93
N PRO A 141 2.23 3.05 4.76
CA PRO A 141 1.84 4.41 5.14
C PRO A 141 1.74 5.32 3.90
N GLY A 142 0.59 6.00 3.75
CA GLY A 142 0.33 6.89 2.62
C GLY A 142 -0.12 6.18 1.33
N TYR A 143 -0.26 4.86 1.34
CA TYR A 143 -0.83 4.10 0.23
C TYR A 143 -2.36 4.11 0.29
N VAL A 144 -2.99 4.26 -0.89
CA VAL A 144 -4.45 4.25 -1.06
C VAL A 144 -4.93 2.92 -1.63
N GLY A 145 -6.08 2.44 -1.15
CA GLY A 145 -6.67 1.19 -1.60
C GLY A 145 -6.27 -0.03 -0.76
N VAL A 146 -6.72 -1.19 -1.21
CA VAL A 146 -6.58 -2.46 -0.50
C VAL A 146 -5.94 -3.49 -1.42
N LEU A 147 -4.70 -3.90 -1.12
CA LEU A 147 -3.99 -4.95 -1.86
C LEU A 147 -4.17 -6.32 -1.21
N THR A 148 -4.21 -6.36 0.10
CA THR A 148 -4.40 -7.57 0.89
C THR A 148 -5.25 -7.25 2.09
N ALA A 149 -6.37 -7.95 2.24
CA ALA A 149 -7.27 -7.76 3.36
C ALA A 149 -7.63 -9.08 4.04
N SER A 150 -7.88 -9.01 5.33
CA SER A 150 -8.41 -10.11 6.12
C SER A 150 -9.53 -9.60 7.02
N ALA A 151 -10.68 -10.26 6.96
CA ALA A 151 -11.79 -10.07 7.87
C ALA A 151 -12.00 -11.40 8.61
N PRO A 152 -11.48 -11.55 9.85
CA PRO A 152 -11.51 -12.82 10.58
C PRO A 152 -12.91 -13.43 10.66
N GLY A 153 -13.00 -14.73 10.41
CA GLY A 153 -14.27 -15.47 10.40
C GLY A 153 -15.15 -15.22 9.17
N ARG A 154 -14.72 -14.40 8.20
CA ARG A 154 -15.51 -14.04 7.02
C ARG A 154 -14.78 -14.30 5.72
N PHE A 155 -13.66 -13.60 5.46
CA PHE A 155 -12.89 -13.75 4.22
C PHE A 155 -11.45 -13.24 4.34
N ALA A 156 -10.61 -13.68 3.42
CA ALA A 156 -9.36 -13.02 3.06
C ALA A 156 -9.38 -12.73 1.55
N ALA A 157 -8.80 -11.61 1.15
CA ALA A 157 -8.75 -11.19 -0.25
C ALA A 157 -7.39 -10.61 -0.60
N SER A 158 -6.96 -10.80 -1.86
CA SER A 158 -5.78 -10.14 -2.41
C SER A 158 -6.02 -9.74 -3.86
N ILE A 159 -5.44 -8.61 -4.26
CA ILE A 159 -5.37 -8.20 -5.66
C ILE A 159 -4.02 -8.65 -6.19
N ASN A 160 -4.02 -9.37 -7.30
CA ASN A 160 -2.82 -9.81 -8.00
C ASN A 160 -2.81 -9.23 -9.41
N GLN A 161 -1.66 -8.70 -9.80
CA GLN A 161 -1.46 -8.25 -11.18
C GLN A 161 -0.99 -9.42 -12.02
N ALA A 162 -1.72 -9.71 -13.11
CA ALA A 162 -1.27 -10.65 -14.13
C ALA A 162 -0.19 -9.98 -14.99
N PRO A 163 0.78 -10.77 -15.52
CA PRO A 163 1.70 -10.27 -16.54
C PRO A 163 0.90 -9.71 -17.71
N ALA A 164 1.33 -8.56 -18.23
CA ALA A 164 0.75 -8.06 -19.47
C ALA A 164 1.08 -9.08 -20.58
N SER A 165 0.06 -9.59 -21.27
CA SER A 165 0.27 -10.40 -22.48
C SER A 165 0.92 -9.49 -23.53
N SER A 166 2.12 -9.85 -23.96
CA SER A 166 2.79 -9.26 -25.13
C SER A 166 2.03 -9.59 -26.40
#